data_9bb4df24c55438768ac44d21f2b5ec87
#
_entry.id   9bb4df24c55438768ac44d21f2b5ec87
#
_cell.length_a   1.000
_cell.length_b   1.000
_cell.length_c   1.000
_cell.angle_alpha   90.00
_cell.angle_beta   90.00
_cell.angle_gamma   90.00
#
_symmetry.space_group_name_H-M   'P 1'
#
loop_
_entity.id
_entity.type
_entity.pdbx_description
1 polymer ?
#
loop_
_entity_poly.entity_id
_entity_poly.type
_entity_poly.pdbx_seq_one_letter_code
_entity_poly.pdbx_strand_id
1 'polypeptide(L)'
;DREISDERFASAAVKVRHAIETGITEGKNSPSFFEAVFLMAMVIFQEEQPDICMIETGMGGRYDATNVICPKVSVITSISEDHMEFLGQTLEEIATHKAGIIKPGIPVVTIEQEPKVKEILSEEARQKKSRIYDISEDNLNFKEKAGKYIDFLNANAYDKERDVRTNIAGEFQKSNLAAALQTAELICGRLDEDKIYEALSQIRISGRMEEIAPGIIVDVSHNIQGMQGFVQTVEANYHGMKKRILFAASHQNEEEYMKNILKTIPEIEAFYTVGIHKRRIDEAEFQDAFRKMIDRNQETTVCFVVGSFYLAGMAKEFINQEEENVRL
;
A
#
# COMPACT_ATOMS: atom_id res chain seq x y z
N ASP A 1 0.74 -15.94 -4.88
CA ASP A 1 1.61 -15.42 -3.82
C ASP A 1 1.91 -16.52 -2.82
N ARG A 2 3.18 -16.66 -2.44
CA ARG A 2 3.63 -17.61 -1.42
C ARG A 2 4.68 -16.92 -0.57
N GLU A 3 4.55 -17.09 0.75
CA GLU A 3 5.61 -16.73 1.67
C GLU A 3 6.81 -17.67 1.51
N ILE A 4 8.00 -17.20 1.87
CA ILE A 4 9.17 -18.08 1.94
C ILE A 4 9.00 -19.07 3.09
N SER A 5 9.59 -20.27 2.96
CA SER A 5 9.53 -21.25 4.05
C SER A 5 10.37 -20.81 5.25
N ASP A 6 9.98 -21.30 6.44
CA ASP A 6 10.71 -21.03 7.69
C ASP A 6 12.16 -21.46 7.62
N GLU A 7 12.46 -22.57 6.92
CA GLU A 7 13.84 -23.05 6.76
C GLU A 7 14.68 -22.07 5.93
N ARG A 8 14.10 -21.50 4.85
CA ARG A 8 14.79 -20.50 4.03
C ARG A 8 15.00 -19.20 4.78
N PHE A 9 13.96 -18.76 5.49
CA PHE A 9 14.06 -17.59 6.36
C PHE A 9 15.17 -17.77 7.40
N ALA A 10 15.19 -18.91 8.12
CA ALA A 10 16.19 -19.22 9.12
C ALA A 10 17.62 -19.31 8.52
N SER A 11 17.77 -19.93 7.34
CA SER A 11 19.06 -20.02 6.64
C SER A 11 19.60 -18.64 6.29
N ALA A 12 18.77 -17.75 5.72
CA ALA A 12 19.16 -16.39 5.40
C ALA A 12 19.52 -15.59 6.67
N ALA A 13 18.75 -15.74 7.74
CA ALA A 13 19.00 -15.10 9.03
C ALA A 13 20.37 -15.50 9.62
N VAL A 14 20.74 -16.79 9.54
CA VAL A 14 22.07 -17.28 10.00
C VAL A 14 23.20 -16.65 9.19
N LYS A 15 23.08 -16.60 7.86
CA LYS A 15 24.10 -16.01 6.97
C LYS A 15 24.29 -14.52 7.26
N VAL A 16 23.18 -13.78 7.35
CA VAL A 16 23.23 -12.33 7.62
C VAL A 16 23.77 -12.06 9.02
N ARG A 17 23.34 -12.82 10.05
CA ARG A 17 23.89 -12.70 11.39
C ARG A 17 25.41 -12.91 11.41
N HIS A 18 25.91 -13.94 10.77
CA HIS A 18 27.37 -14.19 10.68
C HIS A 18 28.12 -13.02 10.01
N ALA A 19 27.56 -12.47 8.93
CA ALA A 19 28.15 -11.30 8.26
C ALA A 19 28.14 -10.05 9.16
N ILE A 20 27.07 -9.83 9.93
CA ILE A 20 26.96 -8.72 10.90
C ILE A 20 28.00 -8.89 12.01
N GLU A 21 28.11 -10.07 12.62
CA GLU A 21 29.07 -10.36 13.69
C GLU A 21 30.52 -10.14 13.20
N THR A 22 30.84 -10.58 11.99
CA THR A 22 32.14 -10.33 11.36
C THR A 22 32.37 -8.84 11.15
N GLY A 23 31.39 -8.12 10.61
CA GLY A 23 31.48 -6.68 10.39
C GLY A 23 31.68 -5.89 11.68
N ILE A 24 30.99 -6.26 12.77
CA ILE A 24 31.18 -5.65 14.10
C ILE A 24 32.62 -5.89 14.60
N THR A 25 33.16 -7.11 14.43
CA THR A 25 34.53 -7.43 14.79
C THR A 25 35.55 -6.59 14.01
N GLU A 26 35.23 -6.22 12.76
CA GLU A 26 35.98 -5.30 11.92
C GLU A 26 35.76 -3.81 12.24
N GLY A 27 35.00 -3.49 13.27
CA GLY A 27 34.71 -2.12 13.70
C GLY A 27 33.60 -1.40 12.93
N LYS A 28 32.76 -2.14 12.18
CA LYS A 28 31.57 -1.59 11.52
C LYS A 28 30.41 -1.47 12.50
N ASN A 29 29.49 -0.55 12.24
CA ASN A 29 28.26 -0.41 13.01
C ASN A 29 27.31 -1.59 12.77
N SER A 30 26.52 -1.95 13.78
CA SER A 30 25.45 -2.90 13.64
C SER A 30 24.33 -2.30 12.75
N PRO A 31 23.83 -3.05 11.77
CA PRO A 31 22.68 -2.59 10.98
C PRO A 31 21.41 -2.49 11.85
N SER A 32 20.47 -1.65 11.42
CA SER A 32 19.12 -1.63 11.92
C SER A 32 18.38 -2.94 11.59
N PHE A 33 17.23 -3.14 12.23
CA PHE A 33 16.37 -4.29 11.93
C PHE A 33 15.96 -4.32 10.45
N PHE A 34 15.55 -3.18 9.88
CA PHE A 34 15.15 -3.08 8.48
C PHE A 34 16.32 -3.43 7.54
N GLU A 35 17.51 -2.89 7.80
CA GLU A 35 18.70 -3.22 7.01
C GLU A 35 19.05 -4.71 7.07
N ALA A 36 18.93 -5.33 8.24
CA ALA A 36 19.17 -6.77 8.39
C ALA A 36 18.15 -7.60 7.59
N VAL A 37 16.87 -7.26 7.65
CA VAL A 37 15.80 -7.93 6.87
C VAL A 37 15.99 -7.71 5.38
N PHE A 38 16.37 -6.52 4.95
CA PHE A 38 16.69 -6.25 3.54
C PHE A 38 17.87 -7.10 3.06
N LEU A 39 18.95 -7.23 3.86
CA LEU A 39 20.07 -8.11 3.54
C LEU A 39 19.64 -9.58 3.43
N MET A 40 18.73 -10.04 4.30
CA MET A 40 18.17 -11.40 4.19
C MET A 40 17.41 -11.58 2.87
N ALA A 41 16.60 -10.60 2.46
CA ALA A 41 15.91 -10.63 1.18
C ALA A 41 16.90 -10.71 0.01
N MET A 42 18.00 -9.94 0.05
CA MET A 42 19.03 -9.98 -0.99
C MET A 42 19.73 -11.35 -1.07
N VAL A 43 20.00 -11.98 0.08
CA VAL A 43 20.57 -13.35 0.11
C VAL A 43 19.60 -14.35 -0.54
N ILE A 44 18.32 -14.27 -0.20
CA ILE A 44 17.28 -15.14 -0.77
C ILE A 44 17.16 -14.92 -2.29
N PHE A 45 17.10 -13.67 -2.76
CA PHE A 45 17.01 -13.36 -4.18
C PHE A 45 18.25 -13.83 -4.95
N GLN A 46 19.43 -13.75 -4.34
CA GLN A 46 20.65 -14.29 -4.93
C GLN A 46 20.60 -15.81 -5.09
N GLU A 47 19.97 -16.51 -4.16
CA GLU A 47 19.82 -17.98 -4.21
C GLU A 47 18.73 -18.44 -5.17
N GLU A 48 17.60 -17.74 -5.17
CA GLU A 48 16.42 -18.08 -5.98
C GLU A 48 16.54 -17.63 -7.44
N GLN A 49 17.34 -16.60 -7.73
CA GLN A 49 17.51 -16.00 -9.06
C GLN A 49 16.17 -15.68 -9.75
N PRO A 50 15.27 -14.93 -9.11
CA PRO A 50 13.99 -14.58 -9.72
C PRO A 50 14.18 -13.72 -10.97
N ASP A 51 13.32 -13.86 -11.96
CA ASP A 51 13.35 -13.05 -13.19
C ASP A 51 13.16 -11.56 -12.89
N ILE A 52 12.31 -11.22 -11.91
CA ILE A 52 11.99 -9.85 -11.49
C ILE A 52 11.91 -9.80 -9.96
N CYS A 53 12.56 -8.78 -9.38
CA CYS A 53 12.42 -8.42 -7.98
C CYS A 53 11.68 -7.10 -7.85
N MET A 54 10.60 -7.07 -7.07
CA MET A 54 9.96 -5.83 -6.66
C MET A 54 10.45 -5.46 -5.26
N ILE A 55 11.08 -4.29 -5.14
CA ILE A 55 11.69 -3.82 -3.89
C ILE A 55 11.01 -2.53 -3.47
N GLU A 56 10.29 -2.60 -2.37
CA GLU A 56 9.66 -1.43 -1.77
C GLU A 56 10.65 -0.70 -0.87
N THR A 57 10.72 0.63 -1.02
CA THR A 57 11.50 1.51 -0.14
C THR A 57 10.88 1.53 1.25
N GLY A 58 11.69 1.35 2.28
CA GLY A 58 11.19 1.37 3.66
C GLY A 58 10.77 2.75 4.12
N MET A 59 11.61 3.77 3.91
CA MET A 59 11.31 5.16 4.26
C MET A 59 12.07 6.15 3.38
N GLY A 60 11.36 7.16 2.87
CA GLY A 60 11.96 8.23 2.07
C GLY A 60 12.47 7.75 0.73
N GLY A 61 13.75 7.45 0.61
CA GLY A 61 14.36 6.97 -0.63
C GLY A 61 15.87 7.17 -0.66
N ARG A 62 16.36 8.40 -0.63
CA ARG A 62 17.78 8.76 -0.81
C ARG A 62 18.72 8.03 0.14
N TYR A 63 18.33 7.87 1.40
CA TYR A 63 19.12 7.22 2.46
C TYR A 63 18.54 5.89 2.91
N ASP A 64 17.56 5.38 2.18
CA ASP A 64 16.96 4.09 2.49
C ASP A 64 17.93 2.95 2.18
N ALA A 65 17.89 1.88 2.97
CA ALA A 65 18.75 0.71 2.78
C ALA A 65 18.58 0.09 1.39
N THR A 66 17.37 0.14 0.82
CA THR A 66 17.08 -0.40 -0.51
C THR A 66 17.73 0.42 -1.63
N ASN A 67 18.19 1.65 -1.36
CA ASN A 67 18.73 2.54 -2.38
C ASN A 67 20.15 2.15 -2.88
N VAL A 68 20.71 1.07 -2.36
CA VAL A 68 21.96 0.49 -2.87
C VAL A 68 21.78 -0.27 -4.19
N ILE A 69 20.55 -0.60 -4.56
CA ILE A 69 20.26 -1.33 -5.81
C ILE A 69 20.31 -0.43 -7.04
N CYS A 70 20.49 -1.04 -8.21
CA CYS A 70 20.31 -0.41 -9.51
C CYS A 70 19.09 -1.05 -10.19
N PRO A 71 17.91 -0.41 -10.14
CA PRO A 71 16.67 -1.00 -10.64
C PRO A 71 16.59 -0.94 -12.17
N LYS A 72 15.65 -1.69 -12.76
CA LYS A 72 15.24 -1.55 -14.16
C LYS A 72 14.33 -0.34 -14.38
N VAL A 73 13.50 -0.05 -13.38
CA VAL A 73 12.58 1.09 -13.35
C VAL A 73 12.47 1.56 -11.90
N SER A 74 12.50 2.87 -11.66
CA SER A 74 12.11 3.48 -10.39
C SER A 74 10.66 3.92 -10.45
N VAL A 75 9.84 3.56 -9.46
CA VAL A 75 8.43 3.95 -9.39
C VAL A 75 8.23 4.86 -8.17
N ILE A 76 7.64 6.02 -8.38
CA ILE A 76 7.33 7.00 -7.34
C ILE A 76 5.83 7.29 -7.40
N THR A 77 5.09 6.77 -6.42
CA THR A 77 3.66 7.03 -6.28
C THR A 77 3.39 8.43 -5.72
N SER A 78 2.14 8.79 -5.42
CA SER A 78 1.80 10.10 -4.86
C SER A 78 2.64 10.41 -3.61
N ILE A 79 3.12 11.65 -3.54
CA ILE A 79 3.89 12.16 -2.40
C ILE A 79 3.00 13.11 -1.61
N SER A 80 2.93 12.88 -0.31
CA SER A 80 2.23 13.72 0.66
C SER A 80 3.06 13.93 1.91
N GLU A 81 2.59 14.79 2.78
CA GLU A 81 3.16 14.99 4.10
C GLU A 81 3.00 13.71 4.93
N ASP A 82 4.09 13.00 5.09
CA ASP A 82 4.20 11.78 5.88
C ASP A 82 5.62 11.64 6.42
N HIS A 83 5.78 11.04 7.60
CA HIS A 83 7.07 10.86 8.24
C HIS A 83 7.90 12.16 8.37
N MET A 84 7.24 13.29 8.62
CA MET A 84 7.87 14.62 8.69
C MET A 84 9.01 14.71 9.71
N GLU A 85 8.96 13.90 10.76
CA GLU A 85 10.04 13.83 11.77
C GLU A 85 11.39 13.36 11.18
N PHE A 86 11.36 12.59 10.07
CA PHE A 86 12.55 11.97 9.47
C PHE A 86 12.87 12.53 8.09
N LEU A 87 11.85 12.87 7.30
CA LEU A 87 12.01 13.21 5.89
C LEU A 87 12.02 14.72 5.61
N GLY A 88 11.74 15.54 6.63
CA GLY A 88 11.69 17.00 6.51
C GLY A 88 10.34 17.58 6.88
N GLN A 89 10.30 18.90 7.01
CA GLN A 89 9.14 19.67 7.48
C GLN A 89 8.28 20.20 6.34
N THR A 90 8.69 19.96 5.10
CA THR A 90 7.99 20.42 3.90
C THR A 90 7.82 19.28 2.88
N LEU A 91 6.81 19.44 2.04
CA LEU A 91 6.54 18.49 0.96
C LEU A 91 7.73 18.41 -0.02
N GLU A 92 8.41 19.53 -0.25
CA GLU A 92 9.60 19.63 -1.11
C GLU A 92 10.78 18.82 -0.55
N GLU A 93 10.99 18.85 0.76
CA GLU A 93 12.04 18.06 1.41
C GLU A 93 11.73 16.57 1.29
N ILE A 94 10.49 16.16 1.56
CA ILE A 94 10.02 14.78 1.41
C ILE A 94 10.19 14.32 -0.05
N ALA A 95 9.79 15.16 -1.03
CA ALA A 95 9.94 14.88 -2.45
C ALA A 95 11.42 14.69 -2.83
N THR A 96 12.31 15.52 -2.30
CA THR A 96 13.77 15.42 -2.52
C THR A 96 14.35 14.11 -1.99
N HIS A 97 13.87 13.64 -0.82
CA HIS A 97 14.26 12.33 -0.29
C HIS A 97 13.77 11.19 -1.18
N LYS A 98 12.50 11.24 -1.63
CA LYS A 98 11.93 10.21 -2.50
C LYS A 98 12.56 10.21 -3.90
N ALA A 99 12.84 11.37 -4.46
CA ALA A 99 13.57 11.51 -5.72
C ALA A 99 14.94 10.83 -5.72
N GLY A 100 15.53 10.64 -4.54
CA GLY A 100 16.84 9.97 -4.39
C GLY A 100 16.91 8.53 -4.89
N ILE A 101 15.79 7.86 -5.18
CA ILE A 101 15.76 6.53 -5.82
C ILE A 101 15.92 6.60 -7.34
N ILE A 102 15.86 7.76 -7.94
CA ILE A 102 16.11 7.96 -9.38
C ILE A 102 17.59 7.68 -9.66
N LYS A 103 17.88 6.78 -10.58
CA LYS A 103 19.24 6.34 -10.92
C LYS A 103 19.62 6.80 -12.32
N PRO A 104 20.93 7.05 -12.58
CA PRO A 104 21.39 7.54 -13.88
C PRO A 104 20.94 6.64 -15.04
N GLY A 105 20.22 7.23 -16.00
CA GLY A 105 19.76 6.56 -17.21
C GLY A 105 18.62 5.54 -17.02
N ILE A 106 18.12 5.37 -15.79
CA ILE A 106 17.03 4.43 -15.49
C ILE A 106 15.68 5.16 -15.60
N PRO A 107 14.70 4.59 -16.33
CA PRO A 107 13.37 5.21 -16.44
C PRO A 107 12.67 5.33 -15.08
N VAL A 108 11.90 6.40 -14.95
CA VAL A 108 11.10 6.70 -13.76
C VAL A 108 9.64 6.72 -14.16
N VAL A 109 8.81 5.97 -13.46
CA VAL A 109 7.35 6.08 -13.54
C VAL A 109 6.86 6.83 -12.31
N THR A 110 6.07 7.86 -12.53
CA THR A 110 5.40 8.60 -11.45
C THR A 110 3.94 8.82 -11.81
N ILE A 111 3.10 9.00 -10.80
CA ILE A 111 1.70 9.35 -10.97
C ILE A 111 1.53 10.84 -10.72
N GLU A 112 0.31 11.36 -10.88
CA GLU A 112 -0.01 12.75 -10.63
C GLU A 112 0.55 13.26 -9.29
N GLN A 113 1.26 14.38 -9.36
CA GLN A 113 1.93 15.02 -8.22
C GLN A 113 1.53 16.49 -8.15
N GLU A 114 1.63 17.05 -6.96
CA GLU A 114 1.58 18.50 -6.83
C GLU A 114 2.66 19.18 -7.67
N PRO A 115 2.41 20.39 -8.22
CA PRO A 115 3.32 21.06 -9.16
C PRO A 115 4.76 21.16 -8.67
N LYS A 116 4.98 21.49 -7.40
CA LYS A 116 6.32 21.60 -6.82
C LYS A 116 7.03 20.23 -6.70
N VAL A 117 6.29 19.20 -6.34
CA VAL A 117 6.80 17.82 -6.29
C VAL A 117 7.20 17.37 -7.69
N LYS A 118 6.34 17.63 -8.68
CA LYS A 118 6.60 17.31 -10.09
C LYS A 118 7.86 18.01 -10.61
N GLU A 119 8.09 19.27 -10.24
CA GLU A 119 9.30 20.01 -10.60
C GLU A 119 10.55 19.34 -10.00
N ILE A 120 10.54 18.97 -8.73
CA ILE A 120 11.66 18.30 -8.05
C ILE A 120 11.98 16.95 -8.71
N LEU A 121 10.97 16.11 -8.96
CA LEU A 121 11.15 14.83 -9.63
C LEU A 121 11.71 14.99 -11.05
N SER A 122 11.19 15.98 -11.79
CA SER A 122 11.62 16.27 -13.15
C SER A 122 13.06 16.76 -13.21
N GLU A 123 13.46 17.60 -12.27
CA GLU A 123 14.83 18.12 -12.18
C GLU A 123 15.83 17.01 -11.80
N GLU A 124 15.51 16.16 -10.81
CA GLU A 124 16.38 15.02 -10.44
C GLU A 124 16.50 14.05 -11.64
N ALA A 125 15.40 13.75 -12.33
CA ALA A 125 15.42 12.89 -13.52
C ALA A 125 16.27 13.51 -14.64
N ARG A 126 16.16 14.81 -14.88
CA ARG A 126 16.96 15.55 -15.87
C ARG A 126 18.46 15.45 -15.53
N GLN A 127 18.85 15.68 -14.28
CA GLN A 127 20.24 15.59 -13.81
C GLN A 127 20.81 14.18 -13.99
N LYS A 128 19.98 13.16 -13.77
CA LYS A 128 20.33 11.75 -13.95
C LYS A 128 20.23 11.27 -15.40
N LYS A 129 19.78 12.12 -16.34
CA LYS A 129 19.50 11.76 -17.73
C LYS A 129 18.51 10.59 -17.83
N SER A 130 17.56 10.56 -16.94
CA SER A 130 16.51 9.53 -16.82
C SER A 130 15.24 10.03 -17.49
N ARG A 131 14.60 9.14 -18.26
CA ARG A 131 13.29 9.46 -18.83
C ARG A 131 12.22 9.30 -17.75
N ILE A 132 11.38 10.34 -17.58
CA ILE A 132 10.24 10.32 -16.69
C ILE A 132 8.95 10.01 -17.46
N TYR A 133 8.15 9.11 -16.95
CA TYR A 133 6.81 8.76 -17.42
C TYR A 133 5.83 9.23 -16.35
N ASP A 134 5.17 10.33 -16.64
CA ASP A 134 4.17 10.95 -15.78
C ASP A 134 2.81 10.38 -16.15
N ILE A 135 2.26 9.54 -15.27
CA ILE A 135 1.05 8.77 -15.51
C ILE A 135 -0.12 9.43 -14.80
N SER A 136 -1.18 9.70 -15.54
CA SER A 136 -2.46 10.17 -15.00
C SER A 136 -3.54 9.10 -15.15
N GLU A 137 -4.68 9.33 -14.53
CA GLU A 137 -5.87 8.47 -14.70
C GLU A 137 -6.34 8.42 -16.15
N ASP A 138 -6.08 9.47 -16.94
CA ASP A 138 -6.43 9.54 -18.36
C ASP A 138 -5.67 8.53 -19.23
N ASN A 139 -4.59 7.92 -18.71
CA ASN A 139 -3.88 6.86 -19.41
C ASN A 139 -4.69 5.55 -19.51
N LEU A 140 -5.73 5.40 -18.69
CA LEU A 140 -6.67 4.30 -18.71
C LEU A 140 -8.11 4.84 -18.82
N ASN A 141 -8.89 4.30 -19.72
CA ASN A 141 -10.30 4.68 -19.85
C ASN A 141 -11.14 3.97 -18.78
N PHE A 142 -11.21 4.57 -17.59
CA PHE A 142 -12.03 4.04 -16.50
C PHE A 142 -13.51 4.19 -16.85
N LYS A 143 -14.27 3.12 -16.61
CA LYS A 143 -15.73 3.14 -16.79
C LYS A 143 -16.39 3.87 -15.63
N GLU A 144 -17.54 4.48 -15.92
CA GLU A 144 -18.48 4.85 -14.85
C GLU A 144 -18.84 3.60 -14.05
N LYS A 145 -18.81 3.72 -12.72
CA LYS A 145 -18.88 2.58 -11.82
C LYS A 145 -20.23 1.89 -11.86
N ALA A 146 -20.19 0.58 -12.12
CA ALA A 146 -21.31 -0.32 -11.88
C ALA A 146 -21.20 -1.05 -10.53
N GLY A 147 -20.18 -0.80 -9.72
CA GLY A 147 -19.92 -1.50 -8.46
C GLY A 147 -18.74 -0.94 -7.67
N LYS A 148 -18.34 -1.65 -6.60
CA LYS A 148 -17.27 -1.26 -5.69
C LYS A 148 -15.85 -1.42 -6.25
N TYR A 149 -15.68 -2.14 -7.34
CA TYR A 149 -14.39 -2.41 -7.96
C TYR A 149 -14.13 -1.49 -9.14
N ILE A 150 -12.84 -1.32 -9.47
CA ILE A 150 -12.40 -0.52 -10.61
C ILE A 150 -12.55 -1.38 -11.86
N ASP A 151 -13.36 -0.90 -12.78
CA ASP A 151 -13.48 -1.45 -14.14
C ASP A 151 -13.01 -0.42 -15.15
N PHE A 152 -12.31 -0.82 -16.18
CA PHE A 152 -11.84 0.08 -17.23
C PHE A 152 -11.82 -0.57 -18.60
N LEU A 153 -11.84 0.30 -19.63
CA LEU A 153 -11.61 -0.10 -21.01
C LEU A 153 -10.14 0.13 -21.35
N ASN A 154 -9.41 -0.90 -21.70
CA ASN A 154 -8.06 -0.73 -22.19
C ASN A 154 -8.11 -0.42 -23.69
N ALA A 155 -8.17 0.87 -24.03
CA ALA A 155 -8.25 1.33 -25.41
C ALA A 155 -6.88 1.63 -26.04
N ASN A 156 -5.84 1.84 -25.24
CA ASN A 156 -4.59 2.46 -25.72
C ASN A 156 -3.41 1.50 -25.90
N ALA A 157 -3.48 0.30 -25.34
CA ALA A 157 -2.33 -0.62 -25.40
C ALA A 157 -2.41 -1.58 -26.60
N TYR A 158 -3.61 -1.87 -27.11
CA TYR A 158 -3.82 -2.97 -28.05
C TYR A 158 -5.03 -2.65 -28.91
N ASP A 159 -5.00 -3.00 -30.18
CA ASP A 159 -5.97 -2.66 -31.24
C ASP A 159 -7.44 -3.05 -30.97
N LYS A 160 -7.80 -3.47 -29.78
CA LYS A 160 -9.16 -3.87 -29.41
C LYS A 160 -9.52 -3.32 -28.03
N GLU A 161 -10.65 -2.61 -27.97
CA GLU A 161 -11.29 -2.26 -26.69
C GLU A 161 -11.72 -3.54 -25.97
N ARG A 162 -11.27 -3.73 -24.76
CA ARG A 162 -11.65 -4.86 -23.92
C ARG A 162 -12.02 -4.38 -22.53
N ASP A 163 -13.13 -4.92 -22.02
CA ASP A 163 -13.56 -4.71 -20.65
C ASP A 163 -12.61 -5.41 -19.68
N VAL A 164 -11.96 -4.67 -18.81
CA VAL A 164 -11.12 -5.20 -17.74
C VAL A 164 -11.83 -5.00 -16.42
N ARG A 165 -12.09 -6.09 -15.72
CA ARG A 165 -12.62 -6.09 -14.37
C ARG A 165 -11.52 -6.41 -13.38
N THR A 166 -11.42 -5.62 -12.32
CA THR A 166 -10.48 -5.85 -11.22
C THR A 166 -11.22 -6.19 -9.92
N ASN A 167 -10.46 -6.68 -8.93
CA ASN A 167 -10.95 -6.80 -7.55
C ASN A 167 -10.36 -5.71 -6.64
N ILE A 168 -9.90 -4.60 -7.25
CA ILE A 168 -9.33 -3.46 -6.53
C ILE A 168 -10.45 -2.43 -6.31
N ALA A 169 -10.58 -1.96 -5.07
CA ALA A 169 -11.45 -0.86 -4.72
C ALA A 169 -10.62 0.34 -4.26
N GLY A 170 -11.13 1.55 -4.46
CA GLY A 170 -10.46 2.80 -4.06
C GLY A 170 -10.07 3.67 -5.25
N GLU A 171 -10.49 4.94 -5.23
CA GLU A 171 -10.22 5.89 -6.32
C GLU A 171 -8.72 6.07 -6.58
N PHE A 172 -7.92 6.16 -5.52
CA PHE A 172 -6.46 6.28 -5.61
C PHE A 172 -5.77 5.08 -6.27
N GLN A 173 -6.44 3.93 -6.35
CA GLN A 173 -5.89 2.73 -7.01
C GLN A 173 -5.89 2.84 -8.53
N LYS A 174 -6.67 3.75 -9.12
CA LYS A 174 -6.66 3.98 -10.58
C LYS A 174 -5.28 4.41 -11.05
N SER A 175 -4.72 5.43 -10.40
CA SER A 175 -3.37 5.91 -10.72
C SER A 175 -2.30 4.86 -10.41
N ASN A 176 -2.43 4.12 -9.31
CA ASN A 176 -1.50 3.04 -8.97
C ASN A 176 -1.54 1.93 -10.04
N LEU A 177 -2.73 1.55 -10.51
CA LEU A 177 -2.89 0.56 -11.56
C LEU A 177 -2.26 1.01 -12.89
N ALA A 178 -2.49 2.27 -13.27
CA ALA A 178 -1.91 2.84 -14.47
C ALA A 178 -0.36 2.84 -14.40
N ALA A 179 0.21 3.22 -13.25
CA ALA A 179 1.66 3.16 -13.03
C ALA A 179 2.20 1.73 -13.07
N ALA A 180 1.47 0.76 -12.51
CA ALA A 180 1.86 -0.64 -12.52
C ALA A 180 1.90 -1.20 -13.95
N LEU A 181 0.90 -0.91 -14.78
CA LEU A 181 0.87 -1.32 -16.18
C LEU A 181 2.01 -0.70 -16.99
N GLN A 182 2.24 0.62 -16.84
CA GLN A 182 3.36 1.29 -17.49
C GLN A 182 4.71 0.71 -17.07
N THR A 183 4.87 0.39 -15.79
CA THR A 183 6.10 -0.23 -15.27
C THR A 183 6.30 -1.62 -15.86
N ALA A 184 5.25 -2.42 -15.94
CA ALA A 184 5.30 -3.75 -16.53
C ALA A 184 5.69 -3.71 -18.03
N GLU A 185 5.15 -2.75 -18.80
CA GLU A 185 5.56 -2.55 -20.19
C GLU A 185 7.03 -2.17 -20.35
N LEU A 186 7.55 -1.33 -19.47
CA LEU A 186 8.97 -0.91 -19.50
C LEU A 186 9.91 -2.07 -19.20
N ILE A 187 9.49 -3.03 -18.38
CA ILE A 187 10.30 -4.18 -17.97
C ILE A 187 10.19 -5.34 -18.96
N CYS A 188 8.96 -5.69 -19.35
CA CYS A 188 8.65 -6.90 -20.11
C CYS A 188 8.48 -6.63 -21.61
N GLY A 189 8.41 -5.36 -22.04
CA GLY A 189 8.02 -4.99 -23.38
C GLY A 189 6.52 -5.18 -23.58
N ARG A 190 6.11 -5.62 -24.78
CA ARG A 190 4.68 -5.83 -25.06
C ARG A 190 4.15 -6.97 -24.20
N LEU A 191 3.16 -6.63 -23.39
CA LEU A 191 2.55 -7.58 -22.46
C LEU A 191 1.50 -8.44 -23.19
N ASP A 192 1.34 -9.67 -22.73
CA ASP A 192 0.26 -10.55 -23.14
C ASP A 192 -1.04 -10.11 -22.48
N GLU A 193 -1.99 -9.64 -23.27
CA GLU A 193 -3.25 -9.08 -22.78
C GLU A 193 -4.04 -10.06 -21.91
N ASP A 194 -4.16 -11.32 -22.34
CA ASP A 194 -4.95 -12.30 -21.62
C ASP A 194 -4.36 -12.57 -20.23
N LYS A 195 -3.04 -12.61 -20.13
CA LYS A 195 -2.36 -12.78 -18.84
C LYS A 195 -2.51 -11.56 -17.93
N ILE A 196 -2.50 -10.34 -18.50
CA ILE A 196 -2.74 -9.12 -17.71
C ILE A 196 -4.16 -9.16 -17.14
N TYR A 197 -5.15 -9.44 -17.96
CA TYR A 197 -6.54 -9.45 -17.52
C TYR A 197 -6.81 -10.54 -16.49
N GLU A 198 -6.23 -11.71 -16.67
CA GLU A 198 -6.28 -12.77 -15.68
C GLU A 198 -5.67 -12.31 -14.34
N ALA A 199 -4.45 -11.74 -14.38
CA ALA A 199 -3.78 -11.23 -13.17
C ALA A 199 -4.59 -10.14 -12.48
N LEU A 200 -5.12 -9.17 -13.23
CA LEU A 200 -5.91 -8.07 -12.67
C LEU A 200 -7.24 -8.53 -12.07
N SER A 201 -7.87 -9.55 -12.64
CA SER A 201 -9.10 -10.13 -12.08
C SER A 201 -8.88 -10.88 -10.77
N GLN A 202 -7.67 -11.34 -10.53
CA GLN A 202 -7.29 -12.12 -9.34
C GLN A 202 -6.59 -11.27 -8.27
N ILE A 203 -6.21 -10.04 -8.59
CA ILE A 203 -5.44 -9.20 -7.66
C ILE A 203 -6.20 -8.94 -6.37
N ARG A 204 -5.51 -9.07 -5.25
CA ARG A 204 -5.98 -8.72 -3.91
C ARG A 204 -4.90 -7.88 -3.25
N ILE A 205 -5.29 -6.75 -2.66
CA ILE A 205 -4.36 -5.90 -1.92
C ILE A 205 -4.80 -5.92 -0.46
N SER A 206 -4.03 -6.63 0.36
CA SER A 206 -4.34 -6.79 1.79
C SER A 206 -4.41 -5.44 2.50
N GLY A 207 -5.48 -5.23 3.26
CA GLY A 207 -5.70 -3.98 4.01
C GLY A 207 -6.00 -2.75 3.16
N ARG A 208 -6.38 -2.90 1.90
CA ARG A 208 -6.81 -1.79 1.04
C ARG A 208 -8.24 -2.02 0.56
N MET A 209 -9.21 -1.44 1.25
CA MET A 209 -10.65 -1.66 1.01
C MET A 209 -10.97 -3.17 0.90
N GLU A 210 -10.27 -3.98 1.67
CA GLU A 210 -10.36 -5.44 1.63
C GLU A 210 -11.60 -5.93 2.38
N GLU A 211 -12.47 -6.64 1.70
CA GLU A 211 -13.60 -7.31 2.33
C GLU A 211 -13.13 -8.63 2.95
N ILE A 212 -13.05 -8.68 4.28
CA ILE A 212 -12.58 -9.83 5.05
C ILE A 212 -13.70 -10.81 5.43
N ALA A 213 -14.93 -10.34 5.43
CA ALA A 213 -16.16 -11.11 5.56
C ALA A 213 -17.30 -10.32 4.93
N PRO A 214 -18.44 -10.93 4.59
CA PRO A 214 -19.55 -10.23 3.97
C PRO A 214 -19.95 -8.95 4.72
N GLY A 215 -19.77 -7.79 4.05
CA GLY A 215 -20.07 -6.48 4.62
C GLY A 215 -19.09 -5.97 5.68
N ILE A 216 -17.93 -6.61 5.89
CA ILE A 216 -16.87 -6.16 6.79
C ILE A 216 -15.63 -5.84 5.97
N ILE A 217 -15.25 -4.56 5.93
CA ILE A 217 -14.18 -4.04 5.10
C ILE A 217 -13.07 -3.47 5.96
N VAL A 218 -11.85 -3.80 5.62
CA VAL A 218 -10.64 -3.33 6.29
C VAL A 218 -9.87 -2.41 5.38
N ASP A 219 -9.44 -1.25 5.91
CA ASP A 219 -8.50 -0.35 5.24
C ASP A 219 -7.45 0.16 6.23
N VAL A 220 -6.17 0.13 5.82
CA VAL A 220 -5.04 0.52 6.68
C VAL A 220 -4.62 1.98 6.51
N SER A 221 -5.47 2.84 5.96
CA SER A 221 -5.23 4.28 5.90
C SER A 221 -4.93 4.83 7.29
N HIS A 222 -3.72 5.34 7.50
CA HIS A 222 -3.18 5.71 8.81
C HIS A 222 -2.60 7.11 8.87
N ASN A 223 -2.74 7.89 7.79
CA ASN A 223 -2.41 9.31 7.69
C ASN A 223 -3.58 10.10 7.11
N ILE A 224 -3.48 11.42 7.12
CA ILE A 224 -4.54 12.33 6.69
C ILE A 224 -4.95 12.09 5.23
N GLN A 225 -3.99 11.98 4.31
CA GLN A 225 -4.27 11.77 2.89
C GLN A 225 -4.92 10.41 2.64
N GLY A 226 -4.39 9.35 3.25
CA GLY A 226 -5.00 8.01 3.17
C GLY A 226 -6.44 8.02 3.66
N MET A 227 -6.71 8.72 4.76
CA MET A 227 -8.05 8.84 5.33
C MET A 227 -9.01 9.62 4.41
N GLN A 228 -8.53 10.67 3.74
CA GLN A 228 -9.32 11.39 2.73
C GLN A 228 -9.66 10.47 1.54
N GLY A 229 -8.69 9.72 1.02
CA GLY A 229 -8.91 8.74 -0.05
C GLY A 229 -9.87 7.62 0.36
N PHE A 230 -9.80 7.17 1.62
CA PHE A 230 -10.76 6.23 2.17
C PHE A 230 -12.19 6.81 2.16
N VAL A 231 -12.37 8.03 2.68
CA VAL A 231 -13.68 8.70 2.71
C VAL A 231 -14.26 8.86 1.31
N GLN A 232 -13.48 9.35 0.35
CA GLN A 232 -13.89 9.46 -1.06
C GLN A 232 -14.33 8.10 -1.63
N THR A 233 -13.61 7.04 -1.31
CA THR A 233 -13.95 5.68 -1.74
C THR A 233 -15.24 5.19 -1.12
N VAL A 234 -15.47 5.46 0.18
CA VAL A 234 -16.70 5.08 0.88
C VAL A 234 -17.90 5.84 0.32
N GLU A 235 -17.76 7.14 0.09
CA GLU A 235 -18.81 7.95 -0.50
C GLU A 235 -19.18 7.48 -1.92
N ALA A 236 -18.18 7.18 -2.74
CA ALA A 236 -18.41 6.75 -4.10
C ALA A 236 -19.03 5.34 -4.21
N ASN A 237 -18.67 4.41 -3.31
CA ASN A 237 -19.00 2.99 -3.46
C ASN A 237 -20.14 2.49 -2.56
N TYR A 238 -20.44 3.20 -1.46
CA TYR A 238 -21.36 2.75 -0.43
C TYR A 238 -22.47 3.79 -0.15
N HIS A 239 -22.85 4.52 -1.21
CA HIS A 239 -23.93 5.49 -1.14
C HIS A 239 -25.27 4.82 -0.77
N GLY A 240 -26.02 5.43 0.13
CA GLY A 240 -27.33 4.93 0.57
C GLY A 240 -27.27 3.75 1.56
N MET A 241 -26.08 3.27 1.93
CA MET A 241 -25.90 2.22 2.93
C MET A 241 -25.59 2.83 4.29
N LYS A 242 -26.06 2.21 5.37
CA LYS A 242 -25.65 2.54 6.73
C LYS A 242 -24.22 2.09 6.97
N LYS A 243 -23.43 2.89 7.67
CA LYS A 243 -22.03 2.60 7.94
C LYS A 243 -21.79 2.48 9.44
N ARG A 244 -20.99 1.49 9.85
CA ARG A 244 -20.42 1.40 11.19
C ARG A 244 -18.92 1.41 11.05
N ILE A 245 -18.26 2.21 11.87
CA ILE A 245 -16.83 2.44 11.77
C ILE A 245 -16.17 2.02 13.08
N LEU A 246 -15.13 1.19 12.99
CA LEU A 246 -14.17 0.94 14.07
C LEU A 246 -12.84 1.56 13.66
N PHE A 247 -12.35 2.48 14.48
CA PHE A 247 -11.17 3.27 14.18
C PHE A 247 -10.11 3.16 15.28
N ALA A 248 -8.84 3.11 14.87
CA ALA A 248 -7.69 3.27 15.74
C ALA A 248 -6.58 4.04 15.04
N ALA A 249 -6.09 5.13 15.63
CA ALA A 249 -5.01 5.92 15.06
C ALA A 249 -3.64 5.32 15.40
N SER A 250 -2.79 5.14 14.38
CA SER A 250 -1.37 4.79 14.57
C SER A 250 -0.56 5.97 15.13
N HIS A 251 -0.95 7.20 14.79
CA HIS A 251 -0.32 8.45 15.24
C HIS A 251 -1.29 9.25 16.09
N GLN A 252 -1.03 9.31 17.41
CA GLN A 252 -1.92 9.99 18.35
C GLN A 252 -2.11 11.49 18.07
N ASN A 253 -1.07 12.14 17.55
CA ASN A 253 -1.14 13.58 17.23
C ASN A 253 -2.13 13.92 16.10
N GLU A 254 -2.45 12.98 15.24
CA GLU A 254 -3.37 13.14 14.11
C GLU A 254 -4.75 12.50 14.35
N GLU A 255 -4.91 11.82 15.49
CA GLU A 255 -6.11 11.03 15.80
C GLU A 255 -7.40 11.84 15.67
N GLU A 256 -7.46 13.01 16.30
CA GLU A 256 -8.67 13.84 16.26
C GLU A 256 -8.94 14.41 14.86
N TYR A 257 -7.88 14.70 14.10
CA TYR A 257 -8.00 15.15 12.72
C TYR A 257 -8.60 14.04 11.83
N MET A 258 -8.08 12.83 11.93
CA MET A 258 -8.58 11.67 11.19
C MET A 258 -10.02 11.32 11.58
N LYS A 259 -10.37 11.41 12.87
CA LYS A 259 -11.76 11.24 13.34
C LYS A 259 -12.70 12.26 12.70
N ASN A 260 -12.29 13.51 12.59
CA ASN A 260 -13.10 14.55 11.97
C ASN A 260 -13.30 14.30 10.48
N ILE A 261 -12.30 13.83 9.77
CA ILE A 261 -12.41 13.40 8.36
C ILE A 261 -13.39 12.23 8.27
N LEU A 262 -13.27 11.20 9.08
CA LEU A 262 -14.19 10.05 9.06
C LEU A 262 -15.65 10.44 9.35
N LYS A 263 -15.87 11.40 10.25
CA LYS A 263 -17.22 11.88 10.59
C LYS A 263 -17.93 12.63 9.46
N THR A 264 -17.22 12.98 8.37
CA THR A 264 -17.85 13.55 7.17
C THR A 264 -18.59 12.50 6.34
N ILE A 265 -18.29 11.22 6.54
CA ILE A 265 -18.98 10.13 5.84
C ILE A 265 -20.49 10.19 6.15
N PRO A 266 -21.36 10.23 5.15
CA PRO A 266 -22.80 10.24 5.38
C PRO A 266 -23.30 8.89 5.92
N GLU A 267 -24.42 8.92 6.65
CA GLU A 267 -25.16 7.74 7.12
C GLU A 267 -24.36 6.84 8.09
N ILE A 268 -23.49 7.43 8.91
CA ILE A 268 -22.83 6.71 10.01
C ILE A 268 -23.87 6.40 11.08
N GLU A 269 -24.15 5.11 11.29
CA GLU A 269 -25.02 4.60 12.35
C GLU A 269 -24.30 4.46 13.69
N ALA A 270 -23.01 4.06 13.66
CA ALA A 270 -22.19 3.89 14.84
C ALA A 270 -20.70 4.14 14.54
N PHE A 271 -19.99 4.71 15.53
CA PHE A 271 -18.57 4.99 15.46
C PHE A 271 -17.90 4.53 16.76
N TYR A 272 -17.01 3.56 16.63
CA TYR A 272 -16.25 2.97 17.74
C TYR A 272 -14.79 3.35 17.62
N THR A 273 -14.10 3.51 18.74
CA THR A 273 -12.67 3.76 18.78
C THR A 273 -12.00 2.81 19.76
N VAL A 274 -10.78 2.37 19.42
CA VAL A 274 -9.90 1.64 20.33
C VAL A 274 -8.54 2.31 20.36
N GLY A 275 -7.88 2.29 21.51
CA GLY A 275 -6.60 2.95 21.71
C GLY A 275 -5.42 2.07 21.25
N ILE A 276 -4.40 2.69 20.62
CA ILE A 276 -3.12 2.03 20.36
C ILE A 276 -2.10 2.49 21.41
N HIS A 277 -1.63 1.58 22.25
CA HIS A 277 -0.60 1.83 23.25
C HIS A 277 0.67 1.04 22.96
N LYS A 278 1.80 1.71 22.76
CA LYS A 278 3.10 1.06 22.44
C LYS A 278 3.00 0.03 21.30
N ARG A 279 2.30 0.38 20.23
CA ARG A 279 2.04 -0.47 19.06
C ARG A 279 1.19 -1.72 19.35
N ARG A 280 0.33 -1.67 20.34
CA ARG A 280 -0.61 -2.72 20.71
C ARG A 280 -1.98 -2.12 20.98
N ILE A 281 -3.02 -2.88 20.66
CA ILE A 281 -4.40 -2.62 21.04
C ILE A 281 -4.74 -3.64 22.12
N ASP A 282 -5.48 -3.21 23.14
CA ASP A 282 -5.99 -4.15 24.15
C ASP A 282 -7.01 -5.09 23.49
N GLU A 283 -6.79 -6.38 23.67
CA GLU A 283 -7.58 -7.41 23.00
C GLU A 283 -9.05 -7.40 23.45
N ALA A 284 -9.30 -7.19 24.75
CA ALA A 284 -10.66 -7.16 25.30
C ALA A 284 -11.42 -5.92 24.81
N GLU A 285 -10.75 -4.75 24.77
CA GLU A 285 -11.31 -3.51 24.22
C GLU A 285 -11.66 -3.69 22.75
N PHE A 286 -10.75 -4.27 21.95
CA PHE A 286 -10.99 -4.56 20.55
C PHE A 286 -12.18 -5.51 20.37
N GLN A 287 -12.19 -6.65 21.05
CA GLN A 287 -13.24 -7.66 20.89
C GLN A 287 -14.61 -7.10 21.25
N ASP A 288 -14.72 -6.31 22.33
CA ASP A 288 -15.98 -5.66 22.73
C ASP A 288 -16.45 -4.67 21.65
N ALA A 289 -15.56 -3.80 21.17
CA ALA A 289 -15.89 -2.82 20.14
C ALA A 289 -16.24 -3.49 18.80
N PHE A 290 -15.46 -4.50 18.38
CA PHE A 290 -15.66 -5.20 17.12
C PHE A 290 -16.98 -6.01 17.13
N ARG A 291 -17.28 -6.74 18.19
CA ARG A 291 -18.57 -7.45 18.36
C ARG A 291 -19.76 -6.50 18.31
N LYS A 292 -19.69 -5.36 19.00
CA LYS A 292 -20.74 -4.33 18.93
C LYS A 292 -20.92 -3.75 17.53
N MET A 293 -19.81 -3.60 16.77
CA MET A 293 -19.86 -3.12 15.40
C MET A 293 -20.54 -4.12 14.47
N ILE A 294 -20.21 -5.41 14.56
CA ILE A 294 -20.76 -6.44 13.68
C ILE A 294 -22.13 -6.98 14.15
N ASP A 295 -22.49 -6.79 15.43
CA ASP A 295 -23.79 -7.21 15.96
C ASP A 295 -24.93 -6.50 15.18
N ARG A 296 -25.91 -7.30 14.74
CA ARG A 296 -27.04 -6.84 13.91
C ARG A 296 -26.63 -6.37 12.51
N ASN A 297 -25.64 -7.04 11.89
CA ASN A 297 -25.30 -6.77 10.50
C ASN A 297 -26.54 -7.05 9.63
N GLN A 298 -27.17 -5.98 9.10
CA GLN A 298 -28.29 -6.07 8.20
C GLN A 298 -27.76 -5.95 6.77
N GLU A 299 -28.42 -6.51 5.79
CA GLU A 299 -28.04 -6.43 4.36
C GLU A 299 -27.76 -5.02 3.84
N THR A 300 -28.25 -3.99 4.54
CA THR A 300 -28.07 -2.57 4.21
C THR A 300 -27.00 -1.86 5.01
N THR A 301 -26.23 -2.57 5.84
CA THR A 301 -25.19 -1.99 6.70
C THR A 301 -23.80 -2.53 6.32
N VAL A 302 -22.82 -1.64 6.22
CA VAL A 302 -21.40 -2.00 5.99
C VAL A 302 -20.57 -1.57 7.19
N CYS A 303 -19.68 -2.46 7.63
CA CYS A 303 -18.76 -2.23 8.72
C CYS A 303 -17.36 -1.95 8.18
N PHE A 304 -16.74 -0.85 8.60
CA PHE A 304 -15.39 -0.47 8.23
C PHE A 304 -14.47 -0.50 9.43
N VAL A 305 -13.31 -1.15 9.26
CA VAL A 305 -12.21 -1.18 10.22
C VAL A 305 -11.07 -0.39 9.61
N VAL A 306 -10.69 0.76 10.19
CA VAL A 306 -9.78 1.70 9.55
C VAL A 306 -8.84 2.40 10.52
N GLY A 307 -7.66 2.83 10.04
CA GLY A 307 -6.72 3.72 10.72
C GLY A 307 -5.42 3.07 11.16
N SER A 308 -5.29 1.74 11.11
CA SER A 308 -4.07 1.07 11.58
C SER A 308 -3.89 -0.33 11.00
N PHE A 309 -2.64 -0.69 10.70
CA PHE A 309 -2.25 -2.07 10.39
C PHE A 309 -2.53 -3.03 11.55
N TYR A 310 -2.36 -2.58 12.79
CA TYR A 310 -2.61 -3.40 13.99
C TYR A 310 -4.10 -3.75 14.10
N LEU A 311 -4.96 -2.75 13.93
CA LEU A 311 -6.40 -2.93 14.00
C LEU A 311 -6.89 -3.86 12.88
N ALA A 312 -6.38 -3.66 11.67
CA ALA A 312 -6.68 -4.51 10.52
C ALA A 312 -6.29 -5.97 10.74
N GLY A 313 -5.08 -6.20 11.29
CA GLY A 313 -4.60 -7.52 11.62
C GLY A 313 -5.49 -8.23 12.65
N MET A 314 -5.86 -7.54 13.73
CA MET A 314 -6.76 -8.09 14.77
C MET A 314 -8.14 -8.43 14.22
N ALA A 315 -8.69 -7.59 13.33
CA ALA A 315 -9.99 -7.87 12.71
C ALA A 315 -9.95 -9.12 11.83
N LYS A 316 -8.88 -9.30 11.05
CA LYS A 316 -8.69 -10.50 10.21
C LYS A 316 -8.52 -11.76 11.07
N GLU A 317 -7.71 -11.68 12.12
CA GLU A 317 -7.49 -12.79 13.04
C GLU A 317 -8.79 -13.20 13.73
N PHE A 318 -9.57 -12.22 14.21
CA PHE A 318 -10.86 -12.47 14.85
C PHE A 318 -11.84 -13.21 13.91
N ILE A 319 -11.97 -12.76 12.66
CA ILE A 319 -12.86 -13.41 11.68
C ILE A 319 -12.38 -14.83 11.37
N ASN A 320 -11.08 -15.06 11.18
CA ASN A 320 -10.54 -16.38 10.93
C ASN A 320 -10.82 -17.36 12.09
N GLN A 321 -10.65 -16.91 13.34
CA GLN A 321 -10.95 -17.73 14.54
C GLN A 321 -12.45 -18.07 14.65
N GLU A 322 -13.34 -17.11 14.35
CA GLU A 322 -14.79 -17.38 14.37
C GLU A 322 -15.18 -18.39 13.27
N GLU A 323 -14.59 -18.31 12.06
CA GLU A 323 -14.83 -19.29 11.00
C GLU A 323 -14.31 -20.70 11.37
N GLU A 324 -13.17 -20.81 12.03
CA GLU A 324 -12.65 -22.09 12.52
C GLU A 324 -13.55 -22.69 13.59
N ASN A 325 -14.06 -21.89 14.52
CA ASN A 325 -14.97 -22.32 15.57
C ASN A 325 -16.35 -22.82 15.04
N VAL A 326 -16.77 -22.32 13.88
CA VAL A 326 -18.04 -22.74 13.23
C VAL A 326 -17.86 -24.06 12.45
N ARG A 327 -16.62 -24.39 12.04
CA ARG A 327 -16.30 -25.62 11.29
C ARG A 327 -16.04 -26.85 12.21
N LEU A 328 -15.86 -26.66 13.52
CA LEU A 328 -15.72 -27.67 14.56
C LEU A 328 -17.08 -27.99 15.20
#